data_ff3250ea0fc598ba3dd14bb802039040
#
_entry.id   ff3250ea0fc598ba3dd14bb802039040
#
_cell.length_a   1.000
_cell.length_b   1.000
_cell.length_c   1.000
_cell.angle_alpha   90.00
_cell.angle_beta   90.00
_cell.angle_gamma   90.00
#
_symmetry.space_group_name_H-M   'P 1'
#
loop_
_entity.id
_entity.type
_entity.pdbx_description
1 polymer ?
#
loop_
_entity_poly.entity_id
_entity_poly.type
_entity_poly.pdbx_seq_one_letter_code
_entity_poly.pdbx_strand_id
1 'polypeptide(L)'
;MTDYGLLAKQIVSLAEVDAHWLPVLSNAAALLWDALDDVNWVGFYLVDPTTTSDLESGIPELRLGPFQGKVACVRIPFGRGVCGTAAETKTSQLVEDVQQFPGHIACDSASNSEVVVPIFKDGQVVGVLDIDSPSVARFTQEDLAGLEQVVKALESCANFSDFC
;
A
#
# COMPACT_ATOMS: atom_id res chain seq x y z
N MET A 1 -20.99 -2.60 -3.91
CA MET A 1 -20.28 -2.03 -2.72
C MET A 1 -19.36 -3.10 -2.17
N THR A 2 -18.09 -2.81 -2.05
CA THR A 2 -17.07 -3.77 -1.59
C THR A 2 -17.23 -4.08 -0.11
N ASP A 3 -17.24 -5.36 0.25
CA ASP A 3 -17.29 -5.80 1.66
C ASP A 3 -15.88 -5.92 2.23
N TYR A 4 -15.34 -4.81 2.71
CA TYR A 4 -14.00 -4.75 3.29
C TYR A 4 -13.87 -5.57 4.57
N GLY A 5 -14.97 -5.76 5.32
CA GLY A 5 -14.99 -6.62 6.51
C GLY A 5 -14.82 -8.10 6.15
N LEU A 6 -15.40 -8.54 5.04
CA LEU A 6 -15.20 -9.89 4.52
C LEU A 6 -13.76 -10.08 4.03
N LEU A 7 -13.22 -9.11 3.28
CA LEU A 7 -11.83 -9.14 2.82
C LEU A 7 -10.83 -9.27 3.98
N ALA A 8 -11.02 -8.47 5.03
CA ALA A 8 -10.19 -8.54 6.23
C ALA A 8 -10.22 -9.94 6.88
N LYS A 9 -11.40 -10.56 6.98
CA LYS A 9 -11.54 -11.93 7.53
C LYS A 9 -10.88 -12.99 6.64
N GLN A 10 -11.01 -12.87 5.32
CA GLN A 10 -10.36 -13.77 4.37
C GLN A 10 -8.83 -13.70 4.48
N ILE A 11 -8.26 -12.50 4.58
CA ILE A 11 -6.82 -12.29 4.77
C ILE A 11 -6.33 -12.95 6.07
N VAL A 12 -7.03 -12.72 7.18
CA VAL A 12 -6.68 -13.35 8.47
C VAL A 12 -6.72 -14.87 8.37
N SER A 13 -7.75 -15.43 7.74
CA SER A 13 -7.87 -16.88 7.57
C SER A 13 -6.74 -17.49 6.73
N LEU A 14 -6.32 -16.79 5.66
CA LEU A 14 -5.19 -17.22 4.84
C LEU A 14 -3.86 -17.18 5.61
N ALA A 15 -3.68 -16.20 6.48
CA ALA A 15 -2.49 -16.06 7.32
C ALA A 15 -2.37 -17.15 8.40
N GLU A 16 -3.47 -17.84 8.76
CA GLU A 16 -3.43 -19.00 9.67
C GLU A 16 -2.59 -20.16 9.11
N VAL A 17 -2.48 -20.27 7.78
CA VAL A 17 -1.67 -21.30 7.12
C VAL A 17 -0.18 -20.94 7.17
N ASP A 18 0.14 -19.69 6.86
CA ASP A 18 1.49 -19.16 6.93
C ASP A 18 1.40 -17.63 7.15
N ALA A 19 1.89 -17.18 8.29
CA ALA A 19 1.87 -15.76 8.67
C ALA A 19 3.04 -14.94 8.08
N HIS A 20 3.94 -15.55 7.30
CA HIS A 20 5.01 -14.81 6.65
C HIS A 20 4.45 -13.68 5.78
N TRP A 21 5.03 -12.49 5.88
CA TRP A 21 4.52 -11.29 5.19
C TRP A 21 4.34 -11.49 3.67
N LEU A 22 5.25 -12.21 3.01
CA LEU A 22 5.22 -12.34 1.55
C LEU A 22 3.96 -13.05 1.02
N PRO A 23 3.62 -14.29 1.45
CA PRO A 23 2.38 -14.93 1.01
C PRO A 23 1.12 -14.17 1.47
N VAL A 24 1.14 -13.57 2.68
CA VAL A 24 -0.01 -12.80 3.18
C VAL A 24 -0.27 -11.58 2.30
N LEU A 25 0.74 -10.76 1.99
CA LEU A 25 0.59 -9.59 1.14
C LEU A 25 0.29 -9.97 -0.32
N SER A 26 0.86 -11.06 -0.83
CA SER A 26 0.58 -11.56 -2.18
C SER A 26 -0.89 -11.93 -2.35
N ASN A 27 -1.45 -12.68 -1.39
CA ASN A 27 -2.86 -13.04 -1.39
C ASN A 27 -3.77 -11.81 -1.13
N ALA A 28 -3.36 -10.89 -0.27
CA ALA A 28 -4.11 -9.66 -0.03
C ALA A 28 -4.21 -8.80 -1.31
N ALA A 29 -3.11 -8.65 -2.05
CA ALA A 29 -3.12 -7.95 -3.34
C ALA A 29 -4.08 -8.61 -4.34
N ALA A 30 -4.08 -9.94 -4.41
CA ALA A 30 -4.98 -10.69 -5.30
C ALA A 30 -6.46 -10.55 -4.90
N LEU A 31 -6.77 -10.65 -3.60
CA LEU A 31 -8.14 -10.48 -3.10
C LEU A 31 -8.68 -9.07 -3.34
N LEU A 32 -7.86 -8.05 -3.08
CA LEU A 32 -8.24 -6.66 -3.33
C LEU A 32 -8.42 -6.38 -4.82
N TRP A 33 -7.54 -6.92 -5.67
CA TRP A 33 -7.65 -6.81 -7.13
C TRP A 33 -8.96 -7.39 -7.66
N ASP A 34 -9.36 -8.56 -7.15
CA ASP A 34 -10.60 -9.24 -7.55
C ASP A 34 -11.87 -8.56 -7.03
N ALA A 35 -11.78 -7.94 -5.86
CA ALA A 35 -12.93 -7.35 -5.17
C ALA A 35 -13.22 -5.89 -5.55
N LEU A 36 -12.22 -5.15 -6.05
CA LEU A 36 -12.33 -3.73 -6.36
C LEU A 36 -12.56 -3.52 -7.85
N ASP A 37 -13.66 -2.87 -8.20
CA ASP A 37 -13.91 -2.42 -9.56
C ASP A 37 -13.13 -1.15 -9.88
N ASP A 38 -12.83 -0.95 -11.16
CA ASP A 38 -12.21 0.26 -11.70
C ASP A 38 -10.89 0.64 -11.01
N VAL A 39 -10.03 -0.36 -10.87
CA VAL A 39 -8.63 -0.21 -10.40
C VAL A 39 -7.67 -0.72 -11.48
N ASN A 40 -6.49 -0.12 -11.58
CA ASN A 40 -5.46 -0.53 -12.54
C ASN A 40 -4.15 -0.95 -11.86
N TRP A 41 -4.03 -0.78 -10.55
CA TRP A 41 -2.93 -1.27 -9.75
C TRP A 41 -3.34 -1.47 -8.28
N VAL A 42 -2.90 -2.56 -7.66
CA VAL A 42 -3.10 -2.87 -6.24
C VAL A 42 -1.86 -3.56 -5.73
N GLY A 43 -1.21 -2.98 -4.73
CA GLY A 43 -0.01 -3.62 -4.21
C GLY A 43 0.56 -2.97 -2.97
N PHE A 44 1.76 -3.40 -2.64
CA PHE A 44 2.46 -3.01 -1.44
C PHE A 44 3.86 -2.49 -1.76
N TYR A 45 4.24 -1.43 -1.08
CA TYR A 45 5.61 -0.99 -0.97
C TYR A 45 6.06 -1.17 0.47
N LEU A 46 7.27 -1.69 0.67
CA LEU A 46 7.79 -2.04 1.99
C LEU A 46 9.02 -1.20 2.31
N VAL A 47 9.16 -0.80 3.57
CA VAL A 47 10.36 -0.11 4.04
C VAL A 47 11.54 -1.05 3.91
N ASP A 48 12.59 -0.61 3.25
CA ASP A 48 13.81 -1.40 3.12
C ASP A 48 14.77 -1.06 4.26
N PRO A 49 14.97 -1.95 5.23
CA PRO A 49 15.88 -1.69 6.35
C PRO A 49 17.34 -1.56 5.90
N THR A 50 17.68 -2.07 4.71
CA THR A 50 19.05 -1.98 4.18
C THR A 50 19.36 -0.63 3.55
N THR A 51 18.35 0.12 3.11
CA THR A 51 18.54 1.41 2.45
C THR A 51 18.89 2.55 3.38
N THR A 52 18.55 2.44 4.68
CA THR A 52 18.91 3.48 5.67
C THR A 52 20.41 3.53 5.97
N SER A 53 21.15 2.44 5.71
CA SER A 53 22.60 2.35 5.97
C SER A 53 23.47 2.70 4.77
N ASP A 54 22.95 2.57 3.54
CA ASP A 54 23.75 2.62 2.31
C ASP A 54 23.49 3.88 1.45
N LEU A 55 22.50 4.71 1.83
CA LEU A 55 22.20 5.92 1.09
C LEU A 55 23.02 7.11 1.59
N GLU A 56 23.72 7.78 0.70
CA GLU A 56 24.39 9.07 0.96
C GLU A 56 23.40 10.13 1.48
N SER A 57 22.11 9.97 1.19
CA SER A 57 21.05 10.89 1.62
C SER A 57 20.51 10.66 3.03
N GLY A 58 20.66 9.44 3.58
CA GLY A 58 20.06 9.04 4.86
C GLY A 58 18.52 9.03 4.88
N ILE A 59 17.85 9.19 3.72
CA ILE A 59 16.39 9.20 3.61
C ILE A 59 15.90 7.76 3.43
N PRO A 60 14.97 7.28 4.26
CA PRO A 60 14.39 5.96 4.08
C PRO A 60 13.68 5.83 2.73
N GLU A 61 13.66 4.62 2.16
CA GLU A 61 12.96 4.33 0.93
C GLU A 61 11.96 3.19 1.11
N LEU A 62 10.91 3.25 0.29
CA LEU A 62 9.99 2.14 0.04
C LEU A 62 10.51 1.33 -1.15
N ARG A 63 10.46 0.01 -1.02
CA ARG A 63 10.77 -0.95 -2.09
C ARG A 63 9.50 -1.66 -2.54
N LEU A 64 9.35 -1.85 -3.85
CA LEU A 64 8.24 -2.58 -4.44
C LEU A 64 8.13 -3.99 -3.84
N GLY A 65 6.94 -4.29 -3.33
CA GLY A 65 6.55 -5.59 -2.81
C GLY A 65 5.55 -6.31 -3.73
N PRO A 66 4.74 -7.25 -3.19
CA PRO A 66 3.71 -7.95 -3.96
C PRO A 66 2.66 -7.00 -4.53
N PHE A 67 2.27 -7.19 -5.80
CA PHE A 67 1.27 -6.37 -6.46
C PHE A 67 0.55 -7.10 -7.60
N GLN A 68 -0.56 -6.52 -8.03
CA GLN A 68 -1.31 -6.82 -9.25
C GLN A 68 -1.37 -5.57 -10.11
N GLY A 69 -1.16 -5.69 -11.42
CA GLY A 69 -1.16 -4.57 -12.36
C GLY A 69 0.08 -4.57 -13.24
N LYS A 70 0.37 -3.41 -13.85
CA LYS A 70 1.55 -3.22 -14.69
C LYS A 70 2.82 -3.03 -13.85
N VAL A 71 3.97 -3.14 -14.50
CA VAL A 71 5.26 -2.82 -13.87
C VAL A 71 5.25 -1.43 -13.24
N ALA A 72 5.90 -1.29 -12.09
CA ALA A 72 5.85 -0.10 -11.26
C ALA A 72 7.24 0.38 -10.86
N CYS A 73 7.31 1.55 -10.21
CA CYS A 73 8.54 2.06 -9.63
C CYS A 73 9.11 1.06 -8.61
N VAL A 74 10.42 0.84 -8.64
CA VAL A 74 11.06 -0.15 -7.76
C VAL A 74 11.37 0.43 -6.38
N ARG A 75 11.68 1.73 -6.33
CA ARG A 75 12.04 2.46 -5.11
C ARG A 75 11.35 3.82 -5.08
N ILE A 76 10.84 4.20 -3.92
CA ILE A 76 10.20 5.50 -3.67
C ILE A 76 10.77 6.07 -2.37
N PRO A 77 11.50 7.20 -2.40
CA PRO A 77 11.97 7.86 -1.19
C PRO A 77 10.81 8.37 -0.33
N PHE A 78 10.94 8.35 0.99
CA PHE A 78 9.98 8.98 1.89
C PHE A 78 9.83 10.47 1.51
N GLY A 79 8.61 10.98 1.61
CA GLY A 79 8.27 12.35 1.20
C GLY A 79 8.11 12.56 -0.29
N ARG A 80 8.27 11.54 -1.14
CA ARG A 80 8.12 11.64 -2.60
C ARG A 80 6.90 10.88 -3.09
N GLY A 81 6.10 11.54 -3.93
CA GLY A 81 4.85 11.00 -4.44
C GLY A 81 3.83 10.73 -3.34
N VAL A 82 2.75 10.02 -3.66
CA VAL A 82 1.67 9.71 -2.70
C VAL A 82 2.14 8.69 -1.67
N CYS A 83 2.74 7.59 -2.13
CA CYS A 83 3.27 6.54 -1.25
C CYS A 83 4.34 7.05 -0.28
N GLY A 84 5.32 7.81 -0.78
CA GLY A 84 6.38 8.40 0.05
C GLY A 84 5.84 9.40 1.05
N THR A 85 4.83 10.18 0.69
CA THR A 85 4.14 11.12 1.58
C THR A 85 3.39 10.38 2.68
N ALA A 86 2.65 9.32 2.35
CA ALA A 86 1.95 8.50 3.34
C ALA A 86 2.93 7.88 4.36
N ALA A 87 4.06 7.36 3.89
CA ALA A 87 5.10 6.78 4.76
C ALA A 87 5.74 7.81 5.67
N GLU A 88 6.12 8.99 5.16
CA GLU A 88 6.76 10.05 5.93
C GLU A 88 5.82 10.68 6.96
N THR A 89 4.59 11.01 6.55
CA THR A 89 3.60 11.66 7.42
C THR A 89 2.88 10.67 8.34
N LYS A 90 3.04 9.36 8.11
CA LYS A 90 2.34 8.29 8.84
C LYS A 90 0.81 8.43 8.76
N THR A 91 0.31 8.92 7.63
CA THR A 91 -1.11 9.26 7.42
C THR A 91 -1.57 8.74 6.08
N SER A 92 -2.76 8.14 6.05
CA SER A 92 -3.40 7.72 4.80
C SER A 92 -3.59 8.90 3.85
N GLN A 93 -3.45 8.64 2.55
CA GLN A 93 -3.65 9.61 1.48
C GLN A 93 -4.84 9.18 0.61
N LEU A 94 -5.79 10.08 0.40
CA LEU A 94 -6.90 9.90 -0.52
C LEU A 94 -6.79 11.00 -1.58
N VAL A 95 -6.38 10.61 -2.79
CA VAL A 95 -6.05 11.54 -3.87
C VAL A 95 -7.06 11.40 -5.00
N GLU A 96 -7.90 12.41 -5.17
CA GLU A 96 -8.95 12.43 -6.19
C GLU A 96 -8.38 12.60 -7.61
N ASP A 97 -7.31 13.39 -7.75
CA ASP A 97 -6.61 13.63 -9.01
C ASP A 97 -5.11 13.70 -8.76
N VAL A 98 -4.39 12.67 -9.19
CA VAL A 98 -2.94 12.54 -8.97
C VAL A 98 -2.14 13.65 -9.68
N GLN A 99 -2.67 14.24 -10.74
CA GLN A 99 -2.00 15.32 -11.44
C GLN A 99 -1.97 16.62 -10.63
N GLN A 100 -2.87 16.76 -9.66
CA GLN A 100 -2.92 17.88 -8.75
C GLN A 100 -2.11 17.63 -7.46
N PHE A 101 -1.62 16.42 -7.25
CA PHE A 101 -0.84 16.08 -6.05
C PHE A 101 0.59 16.61 -6.17
N PRO A 102 1.08 17.44 -5.22
CA PRO A 102 2.42 18.00 -5.26
C PRO A 102 3.50 16.90 -5.24
N GLY A 103 4.39 16.91 -6.23
CA GLY A 103 5.49 15.95 -6.31
C GLY A 103 5.06 14.54 -6.72
N HIS A 104 3.90 14.38 -7.33
CA HIS A 104 3.43 13.09 -7.85
C HIS A 104 4.49 12.41 -8.72
N ILE A 105 4.70 11.11 -8.46
CA ILE A 105 5.56 10.26 -9.28
C ILE A 105 4.64 9.40 -10.15
N ALA A 106 4.61 9.66 -11.45
CA ALA A 106 3.84 8.87 -12.40
C ALA A 106 4.54 7.52 -12.67
N CYS A 107 4.29 6.52 -11.83
CA CYS A 107 4.74 5.14 -12.09
C CYS A 107 3.88 4.47 -13.16
N ASP A 108 2.60 4.80 -13.25
CA ASP A 108 1.72 4.49 -14.39
C ASP A 108 1.00 5.77 -14.84
N SER A 109 1.20 6.14 -16.10
CA SER A 109 0.55 7.31 -16.70
C SER A 109 -0.97 7.15 -16.88
N ALA A 110 -1.49 5.93 -16.69
CA ALA A 110 -2.91 5.63 -16.79
C ALA A 110 -3.66 5.86 -15.46
N SER A 111 -2.96 6.02 -14.34
CA SER A 111 -3.57 6.29 -13.03
C SER A 111 -3.99 7.74 -12.91
N ASN A 112 -5.23 7.97 -12.48
CA ASN A 112 -5.82 9.30 -12.30
C ASN A 112 -6.25 9.59 -10.85
N SER A 113 -6.58 8.56 -10.07
CA SER A 113 -6.79 8.69 -8.61
C SER A 113 -6.07 7.57 -7.87
N GLU A 114 -5.80 7.80 -6.59
CA GLU A 114 -4.95 6.91 -5.79
C GLU A 114 -5.36 6.97 -4.32
N VAL A 115 -5.29 5.83 -3.65
CA VAL A 115 -5.43 5.75 -2.20
C VAL A 115 -4.27 4.96 -1.62
N VAL A 116 -3.61 5.52 -0.61
CA VAL A 116 -2.47 4.91 0.07
C VAL A 116 -2.72 4.85 1.57
N VAL A 117 -2.52 3.67 2.16
CA VAL A 117 -2.68 3.44 3.60
C VAL A 117 -1.37 2.91 4.18
N PRO A 118 -0.76 3.62 5.16
CA PRO A 118 0.46 3.14 5.81
C PRO A 118 0.19 1.92 6.68
N ILE A 119 1.16 1.01 6.73
CA ILE A 119 1.15 -0.23 7.51
C ILE A 119 2.14 -0.06 8.65
N PHE A 120 1.71 -0.36 9.88
CA PHE A 120 2.52 -0.17 11.09
C PHE A 120 2.89 -1.50 11.74
N LYS A 121 4.08 -1.53 12.32
CA LYS A 121 4.52 -2.55 13.27
C LYS A 121 5.23 -1.84 14.43
N ASP A 122 4.75 -2.07 15.64
CA ASP A 122 5.32 -1.45 16.88
C ASP A 122 5.47 0.08 16.77
N GLY A 123 4.49 0.75 16.14
CA GLY A 123 4.47 2.20 15.96
C GLY A 123 5.36 2.73 14.84
N GLN A 124 6.06 1.87 14.11
CA GLN A 124 6.88 2.24 12.96
C GLN A 124 6.17 1.85 11.64
N VAL A 125 6.35 2.66 10.62
CA VAL A 125 5.89 2.30 9.27
C VAL A 125 6.78 1.20 8.73
N VAL A 126 6.18 0.07 8.33
CA VAL A 126 6.87 -1.06 7.68
C VAL A 126 6.55 -1.14 6.19
N GLY A 127 5.56 -0.38 5.73
CA GLY A 127 5.17 -0.31 4.34
C GLY A 127 3.92 0.52 4.13
N VAL A 128 3.41 0.46 2.91
CA VAL A 128 2.12 1.05 2.51
C VAL A 128 1.35 0.08 1.63
N LEU A 129 0.01 0.11 1.74
CA LEU A 129 -0.90 -0.41 0.72
C LEU A 129 -1.19 0.72 -0.25
N ASP A 130 -1.03 0.47 -1.53
CA ASP A 130 -1.23 1.43 -2.62
C ASP A 130 -2.23 0.88 -3.63
N ILE A 131 -3.23 1.67 -4.00
CA ILE A 131 -4.26 1.31 -4.97
C ILE A 131 -4.52 2.48 -5.89
N ASP A 132 -4.39 2.23 -7.19
CA ASP A 132 -4.60 3.19 -8.26
C ASP A 132 -5.86 2.89 -9.07
N SER A 133 -6.46 3.95 -9.60
CA SER A 133 -7.56 3.86 -10.55
C SER A 133 -7.31 4.71 -11.80
N PRO A 134 -7.77 4.27 -12.98
CA PRO A 134 -7.74 5.08 -14.21
C PRO A 134 -8.79 6.20 -14.19
N SER A 135 -9.70 6.21 -13.23
CA SER A 135 -10.75 7.22 -13.08
C SER A 135 -10.40 8.25 -12.02
N VAL A 136 -10.73 9.51 -12.28
CA VAL A 136 -10.63 10.59 -11.28
C VAL A 136 -11.68 10.34 -10.18
N ALA A 137 -11.31 10.62 -8.93
CA ALA A 137 -12.19 10.52 -7.76
C ALA A 137 -12.88 9.15 -7.59
N ARG A 138 -12.20 8.06 -7.95
CA ARG A 138 -12.73 6.70 -7.82
C ARG A 138 -12.92 6.30 -6.36
N PHE A 139 -12.00 6.68 -5.49
CA PHE A 139 -12.01 6.27 -4.10
C PHE A 139 -12.76 7.27 -3.21
N THR A 140 -13.60 6.74 -2.33
CA THR A 140 -14.41 7.51 -1.37
C THR A 140 -13.82 7.43 0.04
N GLN A 141 -14.35 8.22 0.97
CA GLN A 141 -14.01 8.10 2.40
C GLN A 141 -14.42 6.74 2.99
N GLU A 142 -15.47 6.11 2.44
CA GLU A 142 -15.89 4.76 2.84
C GLU A 142 -14.88 3.71 2.36
N ASP A 143 -14.36 3.86 1.13
CA ASP A 143 -13.27 3.01 0.63
C ASP A 143 -12.02 3.15 1.51
N LEU A 144 -11.63 4.38 1.83
CA LEU A 144 -10.48 4.64 2.70
C LEU A 144 -10.65 3.97 4.07
N ALA A 145 -11.79 4.16 4.74
CA ALA A 145 -12.06 3.53 6.04
C ALA A 145 -12.06 2.00 5.95
N GLY A 146 -12.59 1.43 4.87
CA GLY A 146 -12.57 -0.01 4.62
C GLY A 146 -11.16 -0.55 4.39
N LEU A 147 -10.33 0.17 3.63
CA LEU A 147 -8.93 -0.20 3.38
C LEU A 147 -8.08 -0.07 4.65
N GLU A 148 -8.33 0.93 5.49
CA GLU A 148 -7.70 1.03 6.81
C GLU A 148 -8.06 -0.16 7.71
N GLN A 149 -9.30 -0.68 7.63
CA GLN A 149 -9.70 -1.91 8.32
C GLN A 149 -8.95 -3.14 7.79
N VAL A 150 -8.78 -3.24 6.47
CA VAL A 150 -7.97 -4.31 5.84
C VAL A 150 -6.51 -4.24 6.29
N VAL A 151 -5.92 -3.04 6.32
CA VAL A 151 -4.54 -2.85 6.80
C VAL A 151 -4.39 -3.24 8.26
N LYS A 152 -5.34 -2.90 9.13
CA LYS A 152 -5.33 -3.36 10.54
C LYS A 152 -5.38 -4.88 10.67
N ALA A 153 -6.13 -5.55 9.79
CA ALA A 153 -6.13 -7.01 9.74
C ALA A 153 -4.75 -7.56 9.34
N LEU A 154 -4.10 -6.97 8.32
CA LEU A 154 -2.73 -7.32 7.92
C LEU A 154 -1.73 -7.12 9.07
N GLU A 155 -1.78 -5.98 9.76
CA GLU A 155 -0.92 -5.70 10.92
C GLU A 155 -1.08 -6.73 12.04
N SER A 156 -2.28 -7.28 12.21
CA SER A 156 -2.59 -8.27 13.25
C SER A 156 -2.15 -9.69 12.93
N CYS A 157 -2.07 -10.06 11.64
CA CYS A 157 -1.87 -11.45 11.21
C CYS A 157 -0.57 -11.70 10.47
N ALA A 158 0.00 -10.70 9.79
CA ALA A 158 1.25 -10.85 9.05
C ALA A 158 2.48 -10.65 9.93
N ASN A 159 3.48 -11.50 9.73
CA ASN A 159 4.76 -11.36 10.42
C ASN A 159 5.68 -10.41 9.64
N PHE A 160 5.87 -9.21 10.16
CA PHE A 160 6.75 -8.16 9.63
C PHE A 160 8.10 -8.08 10.35
N SER A 161 8.56 -9.13 11.03
CA SER A 161 9.81 -9.10 11.80
C SER A 161 11.04 -8.74 10.96
N ASP A 162 11.01 -9.01 9.65
CA ASP A 162 12.12 -8.70 8.74
C ASP A 162 12.30 -7.18 8.49
N PHE A 163 11.33 -6.35 8.93
CA PHE A 163 11.29 -4.91 8.69
C PHE A 163 11.45 -4.08 9.99
N CYS A 164 11.78 -4.72 11.09
CA CYS A 164 11.92 -4.08 12.40
C CYS A 164 13.37 -4.08 12.89
#